data_b35abafc25b8a4fafd4eb171fdacd56f
#
_entry.id   b35abafc25b8a4fafd4eb171fdacd56f
#
_cell.length_a   1.000
_cell.length_b   1.000
_cell.length_c   1.000
_cell.angle_alpha   90.00
_cell.angle_beta   90.00
_cell.angle_gamma   90.00
#
_symmetry.space_group_name_H-M   'P 1'
#
loop_
_entity.id
_entity.type
_entity.pdbx_description
1 polymer ?
#
loop_
_entity_poly.entity_id
_entity_poly.type
_entity_poly.pdbx_seq_one_letter_code
_entity_poly.pdbx_strand_id
1 'polypeptide(L)'
;MRKLMPKFAAVSLAGLAAALALTGCSTLDVETNSQPTPKFVLEDYFQGRTYAYGLFEGPDTKLQRAFTVVADGVQSGDTLTLNETFLWSDGERQTRVWTFKKIGEGRYEGRAGDVDGVARVTTQGNALRIQYKLILPIGKTKIAVDVDDWSHQFADGAVINRADMSKFGLHLGRITLTFIKPGQARPVAEGLVK
;
A
#
# COMPACT_ATOMS: atom_id res chain seq x y z
N MET A 1 28.00 -63.06 -53.34
CA MET A 1 27.20 -62.83 -52.09
C MET A 1 27.61 -61.48 -51.49
N ARG A 2 26.83 -60.43 -51.75
CA ARG A 2 27.10 -59.07 -51.26
C ARG A 2 26.16 -58.79 -50.10
N LYS A 3 26.70 -58.64 -48.88
CA LYS A 3 25.93 -58.26 -47.69
C LYS A 3 25.60 -56.74 -47.73
N LEU A 4 24.35 -56.38 -47.79
CA LEU A 4 23.87 -55.02 -47.56
C LEU A 4 23.92 -54.74 -46.06
N MET A 5 24.62 -53.66 -45.66
CA MET A 5 24.51 -53.05 -44.33
C MET A 5 23.46 -51.95 -44.35
N PRO A 6 22.56 -51.90 -43.38
CA PRO A 6 21.61 -50.79 -43.26
C PRO A 6 22.30 -49.55 -42.71
N LYS A 7 22.07 -48.39 -43.37
CA LYS A 7 22.48 -47.08 -42.89
C LYS A 7 21.60 -46.64 -41.75
N PHE A 8 22.16 -46.48 -40.56
CA PHE A 8 21.48 -45.81 -39.45
C PHE A 8 21.44 -44.32 -39.75
N ALA A 9 20.23 -43.80 -39.88
CA ALA A 9 19.96 -42.34 -39.94
C ALA A 9 20.13 -41.75 -38.52
N ALA A 10 21.08 -40.85 -38.40
CA ALA A 10 21.25 -40.06 -37.18
C ALA A 10 20.09 -39.03 -37.09
N VAL A 11 19.23 -39.22 -36.15
CA VAL A 11 18.19 -38.25 -35.78
C VAL A 11 18.88 -37.16 -34.95
N SER A 12 19.07 -36.00 -35.54
CA SER A 12 19.56 -34.79 -34.82
C SER A 12 18.45 -34.31 -33.86
N LEU A 13 18.68 -34.46 -32.57
CA LEU A 13 17.89 -33.80 -31.54
C LEU A 13 18.19 -32.28 -31.58
N ALA A 14 17.40 -31.56 -32.37
CA ALA A 14 17.36 -30.12 -32.28
C ALA A 14 16.73 -29.74 -30.95
N GLY A 15 17.57 -29.20 -30.05
CA GLY A 15 17.16 -28.75 -28.73
C GLY A 15 16.11 -27.64 -28.82
N LEU A 16 14.91 -27.94 -28.34
CA LEU A 16 13.87 -26.95 -28.08
C LEU A 16 14.28 -26.18 -26.83
N ALA A 17 15.08 -25.14 -26.99
CA ALA A 17 15.32 -24.16 -25.95
C ALA A 17 14.01 -23.40 -25.71
N ALA A 18 13.22 -23.88 -24.76
CA ALA A 18 12.08 -23.13 -24.23
C ALA A 18 12.66 -21.91 -23.51
N ALA A 19 12.60 -20.76 -24.16
CA ALA A 19 12.81 -19.48 -23.52
C ALA A 19 11.67 -19.31 -22.51
N LEU A 20 11.93 -19.65 -21.23
CA LEU A 20 11.11 -19.18 -20.12
C LEU A 20 11.24 -17.65 -20.12
N ALA A 21 10.27 -16.99 -20.72
CA ALA A 21 10.03 -15.57 -20.48
C ALA A 21 9.70 -15.45 -18.98
N LEU A 22 10.71 -15.12 -18.19
CA LEU A 22 10.52 -14.60 -16.84
C LEU A 22 9.73 -13.29 -17.02
N THR A 23 8.41 -13.39 -17.01
CA THR A 23 7.56 -12.24 -16.76
C THR A 23 7.89 -11.79 -15.35
N GLY A 24 8.87 -10.89 -15.25
CA GLY A 24 9.20 -10.25 -14.00
C GLY A 24 7.91 -9.62 -13.48
N CYS A 25 7.48 -10.01 -12.28
CA CYS A 25 6.50 -9.23 -11.54
C CYS A 25 7.10 -7.82 -11.43
N SER A 26 6.63 -6.89 -12.27
CA SER A 26 6.99 -5.48 -12.13
C SER A 26 6.45 -5.05 -10.78
N THR A 27 7.34 -4.86 -9.82
CA THR A 27 6.97 -4.19 -8.58
C THR A 27 6.41 -2.83 -9.00
N LEU A 28 5.15 -2.56 -8.66
CA LEU A 28 4.55 -1.25 -8.89
C LEU A 28 5.48 -0.20 -8.26
N ASP A 29 5.96 0.72 -9.09
CA ASP A 29 6.74 1.86 -8.63
C ASP A 29 5.83 3.08 -8.48
N VAL A 30 6.16 3.98 -7.55
CA VAL A 30 5.38 5.19 -7.32
C VAL A 30 5.38 6.09 -8.57
N GLU A 31 6.42 6.07 -9.38
CA GLU A 31 6.51 6.82 -10.64
C GLU A 31 5.49 6.35 -11.67
N THR A 32 5.28 5.03 -11.78
CA THR A 32 4.36 4.45 -12.77
C THR A 32 2.91 4.39 -12.29
N ASN A 33 2.68 4.59 -10.97
CA ASN A 33 1.37 4.51 -10.35
C ASN A 33 0.91 5.85 -9.76
N SER A 34 1.32 6.96 -10.38
CA SER A 34 0.94 8.31 -9.97
C SER A 34 0.51 9.17 -11.15
N GLN A 35 -0.26 10.22 -10.84
CA GLN A 35 -0.54 11.33 -11.76
C GLN A 35 0.27 12.55 -11.32
N PRO A 36 0.66 13.48 -12.23
CA PRO A 36 1.51 14.62 -11.87
C PRO A 36 0.89 15.54 -10.82
N THR A 37 -0.43 15.62 -10.75
CA THR A 37 -1.17 16.54 -9.86
C THR A 37 -2.43 15.88 -9.27
N PRO A 38 -2.86 16.35 -8.07
CA PRO A 38 -2.15 17.25 -7.17
C PRO A 38 -0.84 16.63 -6.65
N LYS A 39 0.13 17.43 -6.17
CA LYS A 39 1.31 16.87 -5.50
C LYS A 39 0.93 16.42 -4.09
N PHE A 40 1.16 15.14 -3.78
CA PHE A 40 1.00 14.61 -2.43
C PHE A 40 2.24 14.97 -1.59
N VAL A 41 2.09 15.91 -0.68
CA VAL A 41 3.09 16.25 0.33
C VAL A 41 2.57 15.75 1.68
N LEU A 42 3.27 14.78 2.27
CA LEU A 42 2.79 14.03 3.43
C LEU A 42 2.48 14.97 4.61
N GLU A 43 3.42 15.84 4.94
CA GLU A 43 3.29 16.79 6.04
C GLU A 43 2.17 17.80 5.81
N ASP A 44 2.02 18.32 4.60
CA ASP A 44 0.97 19.30 4.28
C ASP A 44 -0.42 18.67 4.37
N TYR A 45 -0.53 17.43 3.88
CA TYR A 45 -1.81 16.72 3.90
C TYR A 45 -2.22 16.36 5.33
N PHE A 46 -1.31 15.79 6.13
CA PHE A 46 -1.68 15.30 7.46
C PHE A 46 -1.47 16.32 8.59
N GLN A 47 -0.99 17.53 8.31
CA GLN A 47 -0.98 18.61 9.30
C GLN A 47 -2.41 18.95 9.76
N GLY A 48 -2.61 18.99 11.10
CA GLY A 48 -3.92 19.21 11.72
C GLY A 48 -4.81 17.96 11.67
N ARG A 49 -6.12 18.16 11.73
CA ARG A 49 -7.10 17.07 11.80
C ARG A 49 -7.47 16.53 10.42
N THR A 50 -7.58 15.21 10.35
CA THR A 50 -8.06 14.46 9.20
C THR A 50 -9.01 13.38 9.70
N TYR A 51 -10.08 13.10 8.95
CA TYR A 51 -10.99 12.00 9.23
C TYR A 51 -10.83 10.91 8.17
N ALA A 52 -11.10 9.66 8.54
CA ALA A 52 -11.17 8.59 7.57
C ALA A 52 -12.29 7.60 7.88
N TYR A 53 -12.76 6.97 6.81
CA TYR A 53 -13.68 5.84 6.84
C TYR A 53 -12.96 4.64 6.23
N GLY A 54 -12.98 3.50 6.90
CA GLY A 54 -12.22 2.35 6.51
C GLY A 54 -12.99 1.05 6.53
N LEU A 55 -12.58 0.16 5.64
CA LEU A 55 -13.04 -1.22 5.56
C LEU A 55 -11.83 -2.15 5.68
N PHE A 56 -11.98 -3.22 6.44
CA PHE A 56 -11.04 -4.32 6.49
C PHE A 56 -11.68 -5.57 5.87
N GLU A 57 -11.05 -6.09 4.83
CA GLU A 57 -11.44 -7.28 4.11
C GLU A 57 -10.42 -8.39 4.36
N GLY A 58 -10.91 -9.61 4.56
CA GLY A 58 -10.08 -10.79 4.75
C GLY A 58 -9.47 -11.33 3.44
N PRO A 59 -8.77 -12.48 3.51
CA PRO A 59 -8.11 -13.07 2.34
C PRO A 59 -9.08 -13.53 1.26
N ASP A 60 -10.35 -13.79 1.62
CA ASP A 60 -11.43 -14.14 0.70
C ASP A 60 -12.23 -12.91 0.20
N THR A 61 -11.68 -11.72 0.39
CA THR A 61 -12.29 -10.43 0.02
C THR A 61 -13.62 -10.10 0.73
N LYS A 62 -13.98 -10.88 1.76
CA LYS A 62 -15.17 -10.56 2.55
C LYS A 62 -14.88 -9.48 3.57
N LEU A 63 -15.83 -8.57 3.69
CA LEU A 63 -15.79 -7.55 4.74
C LEU A 63 -15.77 -8.24 6.12
N GLN A 64 -14.73 -7.94 6.89
CA GLN A 64 -14.58 -8.41 8.26
C GLN A 64 -15.04 -7.34 9.26
N ARG A 65 -14.58 -6.09 9.08
CA ARG A 65 -14.87 -4.97 9.99
C ARG A 65 -14.87 -3.65 9.21
N ALA A 66 -15.72 -2.73 9.63
CA ALA A 66 -15.64 -1.33 9.23
C ALA A 66 -15.13 -0.49 10.40
N PHE A 67 -14.59 0.68 10.15
CA PHE A 67 -14.08 1.58 11.18
C PHE A 67 -14.02 3.03 10.71
N THR A 68 -13.91 3.93 11.67
CA THR A 68 -13.63 5.35 11.43
C THR A 68 -12.33 5.74 12.14
N VAL A 69 -11.64 6.75 11.61
CA VAL A 69 -10.40 7.27 12.18
C VAL A 69 -10.49 8.78 12.35
N VAL A 70 -9.99 9.25 13.49
CA VAL A 70 -9.58 10.64 13.67
C VAL A 70 -8.07 10.64 13.74
N ALA A 71 -7.43 11.38 12.86
CA ALA A 71 -5.99 11.53 12.80
C ALA A 71 -5.61 12.99 13.02
N ASP A 72 -4.80 13.24 14.06
CA ASP A 72 -4.30 14.58 14.42
C ASP A 72 -2.79 14.62 14.15
N GLY A 73 -2.38 15.39 13.15
CA GLY A 73 -0.99 15.54 12.74
C GLY A 73 -0.34 16.81 13.24
N VAL A 74 0.88 16.68 13.75
CA VAL A 74 1.71 17.80 14.22
C VAL A 74 3.08 17.71 13.56
N GLN A 75 3.45 18.77 12.82
CA GLN A 75 4.76 18.92 12.20
C GLN A 75 5.71 19.64 13.16
N SER A 76 6.92 19.10 13.31
CA SER A 76 8.03 19.72 14.06
C SER A 76 9.35 19.47 13.33
N GLY A 77 9.93 20.52 12.75
CA GLY A 77 11.10 20.36 11.87
C GLY A 77 10.82 19.40 10.72
N ASP A 78 11.67 18.40 10.53
CA ASP A 78 11.55 17.38 9.48
C ASP A 78 10.64 16.20 9.88
N THR A 79 9.94 16.27 11.00
CA THR A 79 9.16 15.15 11.54
C THR A 79 7.69 15.50 11.66
N LEU A 80 6.84 14.70 11.03
CA LEU A 80 5.39 14.68 11.23
C LEU A 80 5.06 13.59 12.25
N THR A 81 4.37 13.95 13.33
CA THR A 81 3.75 12.99 14.27
C THR A 81 2.25 12.95 13.99
N LEU A 82 1.73 11.76 13.70
CA LEU A 82 0.31 11.53 13.39
C LEU A 82 -0.29 10.64 14.48
N ASN A 83 -1.21 11.21 15.27
CA ASN A 83 -1.93 10.50 16.30
C ASN A 83 -3.27 10.03 15.74
N GLU A 84 -3.47 8.72 15.64
CA GLU A 84 -4.66 8.10 15.09
C GLU A 84 -5.50 7.47 16.22
N THR A 85 -6.80 7.72 16.17
CA THR A 85 -7.81 7.07 17.02
C THR A 85 -8.81 6.36 16.13
N PHE A 86 -8.91 5.05 16.27
CA PHE A 86 -9.82 4.18 15.54
C PHE A 86 -11.05 3.87 16.39
N LEU A 87 -12.21 3.86 15.75
CA LEU A 87 -13.45 3.31 16.30
C LEU A 87 -13.96 2.25 15.33
N TRP A 88 -13.90 1.00 15.74
CA TRP A 88 -14.34 -0.14 14.98
C TRP A 88 -15.88 -0.35 15.10
N SER A 89 -16.45 -1.04 14.11
CA SER A 89 -17.92 -1.29 14.05
C SER A 89 -18.47 -2.13 15.21
N ASP A 90 -17.60 -2.87 15.91
CA ASP A 90 -17.93 -3.62 17.13
C ASP A 90 -17.75 -2.82 18.44
N GLY A 91 -17.39 -1.52 18.32
CA GLY A 91 -17.19 -0.62 19.45
C GLY A 91 -15.78 -0.62 20.02
N GLU A 92 -14.86 -1.47 19.52
CA GLU A 92 -13.46 -1.45 19.91
C GLU A 92 -12.81 -0.11 19.58
N ARG A 93 -11.98 0.41 20.49
CA ARG A 93 -11.18 1.62 20.29
C ARG A 93 -9.71 1.24 20.27
N GLN A 94 -8.98 1.75 19.29
CA GLN A 94 -7.53 1.60 19.19
C GLN A 94 -6.89 2.96 18.96
N THR A 95 -5.64 3.10 19.39
CA THR A 95 -4.81 4.27 19.09
C THR A 95 -3.52 3.81 18.43
N ARG A 96 -3.01 4.63 17.52
CA ARG A 96 -1.74 4.42 16.85
C ARG A 96 -1.04 5.75 16.68
N VAL A 97 0.26 5.77 16.89
CA VAL A 97 1.07 6.96 16.66
C VAL A 97 2.12 6.62 15.61
N TRP A 98 2.07 7.35 14.51
CA TRP A 98 3.12 7.36 13.52
C TRP A 98 4.06 8.54 13.73
N THR A 99 5.34 8.32 13.47
CA THR A 99 6.31 9.39 13.24
C THR A 99 6.90 9.21 11.85
N PHE A 100 6.83 10.25 11.04
CA PHE A 100 7.40 10.27 9.70
C PHE A 100 8.50 11.31 9.64
N LYS A 101 9.75 10.87 9.46
CA LYS A 101 10.90 11.76 9.32
C LYS A 101 11.24 11.93 7.84
N LYS A 102 11.25 13.17 7.37
CA LYS A 102 11.68 13.50 6.01
C LYS A 102 13.18 13.27 5.86
N ILE A 103 13.58 12.51 4.86
CA ILE A 103 14.99 12.15 4.57
C ILE A 103 15.43 12.61 3.18
N GLY A 104 14.55 13.26 2.43
CA GLY A 104 14.80 13.80 1.10
C GLY A 104 13.51 14.23 0.43
N GLU A 105 13.59 14.76 -0.78
CA GLU A 105 12.41 15.11 -1.55
C GLU A 105 11.56 13.85 -1.81
N GLY A 106 10.29 13.89 -1.43
CA GLY A 106 9.35 12.78 -1.59
C GLY A 106 9.74 11.49 -0.86
N ARG A 107 10.67 11.54 0.11
CA ARG A 107 11.14 10.34 0.84
C ARG A 107 11.09 10.57 2.34
N TYR A 108 10.53 9.58 3.06
CA TYR A 108 10.43 9.62 4.52
C TYR A 108 10.71 8.23 5.11
N GLU A 109 11.13 8.23 6.36
CA GLU A 109 11.16 7.05 7.22
C GLU A 109 9.99 7.12 8.21
N GLY A 110 9.14 6.09 8.21
CA GLY A 110 8.01 5.96 9.12
C GLY A 110 8.29 4.99 10.27
N ARG A 111 7.76 5.30 11.46
CA ARG A 111 7.79 4.40 12.62
C ARG A 111 6.45 4.43 13.34
N ALA A 112 5.99 3.26 13.81
CA ALA A 112 4.86 3.12 14.71
C ALA A 112 5.11 1.96 15.68
N GLY A 113 4.34 1.88 16.76
CA GLY A 113 4.55 0.87 17.79
C GLY A 113 4.33 -0.57 17.37
N ASP A 114 3.58 -0.78 16.30
CA ASP A 114 3.24 -2.05 15.67
C ASP A 114 4.01 -2.32 14.36
N VAL A 115 4.98 -1.47 14.02
CA VAL A 115 5.84 -1.62 12.84
C VAL A 115 7.18 -2.23 13.25
N ASP A 116 7.58 -3.29 12.56
CA ASP A 116 8.89 -3.92 12.74
C ASP A 116 9.95 -3.12 11.96
N GLY A 117 10.79 -2.41 12.70
CA GLY A 117 11.85 -1.57 12.14
C GLY A 117 11.34 -0.23 11.60
N VAL A 118 11.58 0.02 10.32
CA VAL A 118 11.31 1.29 9.64
C VAL A 118 10.43 1.06 8.43
N ALA A 119 9.36 1.85 8.33
CA ALA A 119 8.55 1.93 7.12
C ALA A 119 9.25 2.84 6.08
N ARG A 120 9.33 2.39 4.85
CA ARG A 120 9.78 3.20 3.72
C ARG A 120 8.58 3.95 3.15
N VAL A 121 8.70 5.27 3.04
CA VAL A 121 7.64 6.13 2.49
C VAL A 121 8.18 6.91 1.31
N THR A 122 7.45 6.87 0.20
CA THR A 122 7.76 7.62 -1.02
C THR A 122 6.52 8.34 -1.53
N THR A 123 6.71 9.56 -2.04
CA THR A 123 5.65 10.33 -2.72
C THR A 123 6.13 10.73 -4.12
N GLN A 124 5.21 10.63 -5.08
CA GLN A 124 5.42 11.09 -6.45
C GLN A 124 4.08 11.55 -7.02
N GLY A 125 4.04 12.76 -7.62
CA GLY A 125 2.77 13.29 -8.10
C GLY A 125 1.69 13.23 -7.02
N ASN A 126 0.53 12.67 -7.34
CA ASN A 126 -0.60 12.50 -6.41
C ASN A 126 -0.56 11.23 -5.56
N ALA A 127 0.48 10.42 -5.68
CA ALA A 127 0.60 9.14 -4.98
C ALA A 127 1.56 9.21 -3.79
N LEU A 128 1.23 8.45 -2.76
CA LEU A 128 2.08 8.12 -1.62
C LEU A 128 2.06 6.60 -1.46
N ARG A 129 3.23 6.01 -1.21
CA ARG A 129 3.39 4.58 -0.92
C ARG A 129 4.13 4.41 0.39
N ILE A 130 3.59 3.53 1.27
CA ILE A 130 4.24 3.11 2.51
C ILE A 130 4.46 1.61 2.46
N GLN A 131 5.69 1.17 2.61
CA GLN A 131 6.05 -0.25 2.66
C GLN A 131 6.62 -0.57 4.04
N TYR A 132 6.02 -1.52 4.74
CA TYR A 132 6.44 -1.88 6.09
C TYR A 132 6.05 -3.31 6.48
N LYS A 133 6.62 -3.77 7.60
CA LYS A 133 6.19 -5.00 8.26
C LYS A 133 5.32 -4.63 9.45
N LEU A 134 4.09 -5.12 9.45
CA LEU A 134 3.13 -4.93 10.54
C LEU A 134 3.20 -6.15 11.47
N ILE A 135 3.30 -5.90 12.78
CA ILE A 135 3.25 -6.92 13.80
C ILE A 135 1.80 -7.14 14.24
N LEU A 136 1.24 -8.25 13.86
CA LEU A 136 -0.13 -8.64 14.24
C LEU A 136 -0.12 -9.62 15.40
N PRO A 137 -0.89 -9.35 16.50
CA PRO A 137 -1.13 -10.35 17.52
C PRO A 137 -2.13 -11.40 17.00
N ILE A 138 -1.75 -12.69 17.06
CA ILE A 138 -2.62 -13.82 16.72
C ILE A 138 -2.63 -14.77 17.90
N GLY A 139 -3.69 -14.73 18.70
CA GLY A 139 -3.77 -15.47 19.96
C GLY A 139 -2.65 -15.07 20.91
N LYS A 140 -1.76 -16.03 21.25
CA LYS A 140 -0.60 -15.79 22.15
C LYS A 140 0.69 -15.47 21.39
N THR A 141 0.68 -15.46 20.06
CA THR A 141 1.86 -15.21 19.21
C THR A 141 1.75 -13.87 18.50
N LYS A 142 2.88 -13.40 17.97
CA LYS A 142 2.95 -12.23 17.09
C LYS A 142 3.53 -12.67 15.76
N ILE A 143 2.92 -12.24 14.68
CA ILE A 143 3.44 -12.48 13.33
C ILE A 143 3.72 -11.15 12.64
N ALA A 144 4.84 -11.10 11.91
CA ALA A 144 5.12 -9.99 11.00
C ALA A 144 4.50 -10.29 9.63
N VAL A 145 3.74 -9.35 9.10
CA VAL A 145 3.16 -9.38 7.76
C VAL A 145 3.69 -8.22 6.93
N ASP A 146 3.87 -8.43 5.63
CA ASP A 146 4.28 -7.37 4.72
C ASP A 146 3.05 -6.54 4.34
N VAL A 147 3.19 -5.22 4.38
CA VAL A 147 2.16 -4.27 3.99
C VAL A 147 2.69 -3.39 2.86
N ASP A 148 1.91 -3.30 1.79
CA ASP A 148 2.09 -2.39 0.67
C ASP A 148 0.89 -1.44 0.61
N ASP A 149 1.10 -0.24 1.08
CA ASP A 149 0.07 0.76 1.35
C ASP A 149 0.18 1.90 0.34
N TRP A 150 -0.87 2.12 -0.43
CA TRP A 150 -0.97 3.13 -1.48
C TRP A 150 -2.05 4.15 -1.17
N SER A 151 -1.72 5.41 -1.27
CA SER A 151 -2.66 6.53 -1.17
C SER A 151 -2.61 7.37 -2.43
N HIS A 152 -3.77 7.80 -2.92
CA HIS A 152 -3.90 8.70 -4.07
C HIS A 152 -4.76 9.89 -3.70
N GLN A 153 -4.19 11.09 -3.83
CA GLN A 153 -4.88 12.34 -3.58
C GLN A 153 -5.63 12.83 -4.83
N PHE A 154 -6.84 13.30 -4.63
CA PHE A 154 -7.69 13.89 -5.66
C PHE A 154 -7.63 15.42 -5.61
N ALA A 155 -8.11 16.07 -6.68
CA ALA A 155 -8.08 17.53 -6.81
C ALA A 155 -8.90 18.27 -5.73
N ASP A 156 -9.93 17.62 -5.18
CA ASP A 156 -10.73 18.14 -4.07
C ASP A 156 -10.09 17.89 -2.70
N GLY A 157 -8.92 17.26 -2.67
CA GLY A 157 -8.18 16.93 -1.46
C GLY A 157 -8.59 15.64 -0.77
N ALA A 158 -9.60 14.91 -1.28
CA ALA A 158 -9.88 13.56 -0.79
C ALA A 158 -8.68 12.62 -1.11
N VAL A 159 -8.44 11.65 -0.24
CA VAL A 159 -7.44 10.61 -0.47
C VAL A 159 -8.08 9.24 -0.37
N ILE A 160 -7.89 8.43 -1.39
CA ILE A 160 -8.21 7.00 -1.33
C ILE A 160 -6.92 6.26 -1.01
N ASN A 161 -6.98 5.43 0.02
CA ASN A 161 -5.89 4.59 0.49
C ASN A 161 -6.28 3.11 0.39
N ARG A 162 -5.30 2.29 0.03
CA ARG A 162 -5.42 0.84 -0.02
C ARG A 162 -4.13 0.20 0.46
N ALA A 163 -4.23 -0.55 1.56
CA ALA A 163 -3.13 -1.29 2.15
C ALA A 163 -3.36 -2.80 1.97
N ASP A 164 -2.56 -3.43 1.14
CA ASP A 164 -2.56 -4.87 0.94
C ASP A 164 -1.60 -5.55 1.92
N MET A 165 -2.11 -6.54 2.66
CA MET A 165 -1.34 -7.33 3.61
C MET A 165 -1.03 -8.69 3.04
N SER A 166 0.24 -9.12 3.15
CA SER A 166 0.68 -10.42 2.67
C SER A 166 1.72 -11.05 3.57
N LYS A 167 1.88 -12.38 3.46
CA LYS A 167 2.98 -13.12 4.08
C LYS A 167 3.40 -14.26 3.16
N PHE A 168 4.70 -14.35 2.89
CA PHE A 168 5.26 -15.34 1.95
C PHE A 168 4.57 -15.33 0.57
N GLY A 169 4.15 -14.15 0.10
CA GLY A 169 3.43 -13.97 -1.17
C GLY A 169 1.93 -14.31 -1.11
N LEU A 170 1.40 -14.81 0.01
CA LEU A 170 -0.03 -15.08 0.18
C LEU A 170 -0.74 -13.82 0.65
N HIS A 171 -1.84 -13.45 -0.02
CA HIS A 171 -2.71 -12.36 0.41
C HIS A 171 -3.42 -12.72 1.71
N LEU A 172 -3.34 -11.84 2.71
CA LEU A 172 -3.95 -12.03 4.04
C LEU A 172 -5.14 -11.12 4.28
N GLY A 173 -5.25 -10.03 3.54
CA GLY A 173 -6.34 -9.09 3.67
C GLY A 173 -5.98 -7.71 3.12
N ARG A 174 -6.97 -6.84 3.12
CA ARG A 174 -6.86 -5.47 2.61
C ARG A 174 -7.57 -4.50 3.53
N ILE A 175 -6.95 -3.34 3.72
CA ILE A 175 -7.62 -2.17 4.27
C ILE A 175 -7.83 -1.18 3.14
N THR A 176 -9.04 -0.65 3.03
CA THR A 176 -9.37 0.48 2.16
C THR A 176 -9.83 1.63 3.03
N LEU A 177 -9.25 2.81 2.86
CA LEU A 177 -9.59 4.04 3.59
C LEU A 177 -9.93 5.16 2.62
N THR A 178 -10.82 6.04 3.04
CA THR A 178 -11.00 7.35 2.41
C THR A 178 -10.73 8.40 3.46
N PHE A 179 -9.67 9.21 3.24
CA PHE A 179 -9.35 10.35 4.10
C PHE A 179 -9.99 11.63 3.56
N ILE A 180 -10.51 12.44 4.48
CA ILE A 180 -11.10 13.76 4.19
C ILE A 180 -10.63 14.77 5.23
N LYS A 181 -10.46 16.02 4.80
CA LYS A 181 -10.20 17.14 5.72
C LYS A 181 -11.50 17.74 6.26
N PRO A 182 -11.49 18.35 7.47
CA PRO A 182 -12.63 19.10 7.95
C PRO A 182 -13.05 20.17 6.93
N GLY A 183 -14.35 20.22 6.60
CA GLY A 183 -14.90 21.15 5.63
C GLY A 183 -14.73 20.74 4.15
N GLN A 184 -14.05 19.66 3.85
CA GLN A 184 -14.05 19.02 2.53
C GLN A 184 -15.24 18.10 2.41
N ALA A 185 -16.27 18.51 1.69
CA ALA A 185 -17.49 17.72 1.58
C ALA A 185 -18.04 17.60 0.15
N ARG A 186 -17.33 18.13 -0.86
CA ARG A 186 -17.90 18.19 -2.21
C ARG A 186 -16.97 17.58 -3.26
N PRO A 187 -17.36 16.49 -3.93
CA PRO A 187 -16.64 15.99 -5.08
C PRO A 187 -16.55 17.08 -6.16
N VAL A 188 -15.41 17.21 -6.82
CA VAL A 188 -15.24 18.12 -7.98
C VAL A 188 -16.31 17.88 -9.04
N ALA A 189 -16.85 16.65 -9.13
CA ALA A 189 -17.93 16.28 -10.01
C ALA A 189 -19.27 16.99 -9.75
N GLU A 190 -19.46 17.67 -8.61
CA GLU A 190 -20.71 18.40 -8.33
C GLU A 190 -20.99 19.48 -9.39
N GLY A 191 -19.96 20.06 -9.97
CA GLY A 191 -20.10 21.00 -11.10
C GLY A 191 -20.55 20.37 -12.43
N LEU A 192 -20.59 19.03 -12.52
CA LEU A 192 -21.04 18.29 -13.70
C LEU A 192 -22.53 17.93 -13.63
N VAL A 193 -23.15 18.05 -12.45
CA VAL A 193 -24.57 17.80 -12.25
C VAL A 193 -25.29 19.15 -12.29
N LYS A 194 -25.90 19.44 -13.44
CA LYS A 194 -26.79 20.60 -13.66
C LYS A 194 -28.23 20.19 -13.54
#